data_31d2e5bce736023586505f3da824572a
#
_entry.id   31d2e5bce736023586505f3da824572a
#
_cell.length_a   1.000
_cell.length_b   1.000
_cell.length_c   1.000
_cell.angle_alpha   90.00
_cell.angle_beta   90.00
_cell.angle_gamma   90.00
#
_symmetry.space_group_name_H-M   'P 1'
#
loop_
_entity.id
_entity.type
_entity.pdbx_description
1 polymer ?
#
loop_
_entity_poly.entity_id
_entity_poly.type
_entity_poly.pdbx_seq_one_letter_code
_entity_poly.pdbx_strand_id
1 'polypeptide(L)'
;MLTAEAMAEFGIGVQENIGVYSQNMRECLYTDFGAYANRAVPIPLYATSSPAQIEYIVKDADIHTLFVGEQLQYNNAFKVQQITPGLTRLIIFDSAVKMNPEDKTSIYFDYFLRLGNNAQAEAPVKVRMKEASEDDLATIMYTSGTTAEPKGGLLHHSNFMQSMRIHEARLPEVTDKDTSMCFLPLTHIFEKAWVAFCIYRGVKIAINKDPKMIQQTLPEIHPTLMCNVPRFWEKVYVGVQEKINNSPGLIKSIFNDAIKTGRLYNLEYKNKSITPPLSLELKFNFDNKTVFAMLKRVLGLERGKLFPVAGAPLSDSVNEFLQSVNIPIRYGYGLSETTATVCFFPAIG
;
A
#
# COMPACT_ATOMS: atom_id res chain seq x y z
N MET A 1 20.12 -2.57 5.29
CA MET A 1 21.53 -2.88 4.97
C MET A 1 21.69 -4.35 4.61
N LEU A 2 21.41 -5.31 5.49
CA LEU A 2 21.66 -6.75 5.24
C LEU A 2 21.12 -7.28 3.89
N THR A 3 19.92 -6.83 3.46
CA THR A 3 19.36 -7.20 2.14
C THR A 3 20.17 -6.62 0.97
N ALA A 4 20.68 -5.39 1.10
CA ALA A 4 21.53 -4.78 0.08
C ALA A 4 22.89 -5.49 -0.01
N GLU A 5 23.47 -5.84 1.13
CA GLU A 5 24.72 -6.59 1.22
C GLU A 5 24.57 -7.98 0.60
N ALA A 6 23.44 -8.66 0.90
CA ALA A 6 23.10 -9.93 0.27
C ALA A 6 22.93 -9.80 -1.26
N MET A 7 22.30 -8.73 -1.74
CA MET A 7 22.17 -8.46 -3.18
C MET A 7 23.53 -8.26 -3.85
N ALA A 8 24.41 -7.46 -3.23
CA ALA A 8 25.75 -7.22 -3.77
C ALA A 8 26.57 -8.51 -3.84
N GLU A 9 26.56 -9.31 -2.78
CA GLU A 9 27.26 -10.60 -2.71
C GLU A 9 26.69 -11.64 -3.68
N PHE A 10 25.34 -11.59 -3.88
CA PHE A 10 24.65 -12.45 -4.85
C PHE A 10 24.92 -12.06 -6.30
N GLY A 11 25.61 -10.96 -6.52
CA GLY A 11 26.01 -10.46 -7.83
C GLY A 11 24.94 -9.62 -8.55
N ILE A 12 23.94 -9.08 -7.82
CA ILE A 12 22.98 -8.13 -8.39
C ILE A 12 23.69 -6.80 -8.62
N GLY A 13 23.66 -6.32 -9.87
CA GLY A 13 24.37 -5.14 -10.34
C GLY A 13 23.64 -3.82 -10.07
N VAL A 14 24.34 -2.71 -10.38
CA VAL A 14 23.76 -1.36 -10.38
C VAL A 14 22.80 -1.24 -11.56
N GLN A 15 21.59 -0.72 -11.30
CA GLN A 15 20.48 -0.59 -12.26
C GLN A 15 20.05 -1.92 -12.90
N GLU A 16 20.40 -3.05 -12.27
CA GLU A 16 19.87 -4.36 -12.65
C GLU A 16 18.41 -4.50 -12.19
N ASN A 17 17.57 -4.97 -13.09
CA ASN A 17 16.16 -5.23 -12.83
C ASN A 17 15.99 -6.52 -12.05
N ILE A 18 15.29 -6.46 -10.93
CA ILE A 18 14.89 -7.62 -10.13
C ILE A 18 13.36 -7.65 -9.97
N GLY A 19 12.78 -8.83 -10.09
CA GLY A 19 11.32 -8.96 -9.92
C GLY A 19 10.92 -9.23 -8.46
N VAL A 20 9.76 -8.72 -8.04
CA VAL A 20 9.14 -9.02 -6.74
C VAL A 20 7.72 -9.51 -6.98
N TYR A 21 7.53 -10.82 -6.95
CA TYR A 21 6.26 -11.51 -7.21
C TYR A 21 5.67 -12.05 -5.90
N SER A 22 4.90 -11.23 -5.20
CA SER A 22 4.40 -11.56 -3.87
C SER A 22 3.13 -10.78 -3.54
N GLN A 23 2.29 -11.31 -2.65
CA GLN A 23 1.36 -10.50 -1.86
C GLN A 23 2.15 -9.60 -0.89
N ASN A 24 1.40 -8.72 -0.17
CA ASN A 24 2.06 -7.86 0.79
C ASN A 24 2.75 -8.66 1.89
N MET A 25 4.07 -8.55 1.95
CA MET A 25 4.92 -9.13 2.99
C MET A 25 5.97 -8.10 3.39
N ARG A 26 6.50 -8.18 4.61
CA ARG A 26 7.59 -7.30 5.06
C ARG A 26 8.85 -7.47 4.20
N GLU A 27 9.07 -8.67 3.69
CA GLU A 27 10.17 -9.03 2.80
C GLU A 27 10.13 -8.22 1.49
N CYS A 28 8.93 -7.84 1.00
CA CYS A 28 8.80 -6.93 -0.15
C CYS A 28 9.46 -5.57 0.14
N LEU A 29 9.20 -5.00 1.32
CA LEU A 29 9.82 -3.73 1.72
C LEU A 29 11.32 -3.88 1.95
N TYR A 30 11.76 -4.98 2.57
CA TYR A 30 13.19 -5.26 2.73
C TYR A 30 13.90 -5.38 1.38
N THR A 31 13.24 -6.00 0.40
CA THR A 31 13.76 -6.14 -0.98
C THR A 31 13.78 -4.78 -1.69
N ASP A 32 12.71 -4.00 -1.64
CA ASP A 32 12.66 -2.66 -2.25
C ASP A 32 13.78 -1.76 -1.70
N PHE A 33 13.86 -1.60 -0.38
CA PHE A 33 14.87 -0.73 0.24
C PHE A 33 16.29 -1.30 0.14
N GLY A 34 16.44 -2.63 0.14
CA GLY A 34 17.71 -3.28 -0.15
C GLY A 34 18.17 -3.02 -1.58
N ALA A 35 17.25 -3.10 -2.55
CA ALA A 35 17.51 -2.77 -3.93
C ALA A 35 17.92 -1.31 -4.12
N TYR A 36 17.21 -0.37 -3.50
CA TYR A 36 17.56 1.06 -3.56
C TYR A 36 18.96 1.33 -3.00
N ALA A 37 19.32 0.73 -1.87
CA ALA A 37 20.66 0.86 -1.31
C ALA A 37 21.75 0.21 -2.20
N ASN A 38 21.41 -0.84 -2.94
CA ASN A 38 22.26 -1.50 -3.91
C ASN A 38 22.24 -0.85 -5.30
N ARG A 39 21.39 0.18 -5.51
CA ARG A 39 21.08 0.82 -6.80
C ARG A 39 20.51 -0.15 -7.84
N ALA A 40 19.83 -1.21 -7.42
CA ALA A 40 19.07 -2.11 -8.29
C ALA A 40 17.62 -1.63 -8.42
N VAL A 41 16.91 -2.13 -9.43
CA VAL A 41 15.56 -1.69 -9.79
C VAL A 41 14.54 -2.77 -9.45
N PRO A 42 13.81 -2.69 -8.32
CA PRO A 42 12.78 -3.65 -7.96
C PRO A 42 11.51 -3.42 -8.80
N ILE A 43 11.06 -4.47 -9.48
CA ILE A 43 9.87 -4.49 -10.35
C ILE A 43 8.79 -5.34 -9.69
N PRO A 44 7.71 -4.74 -9.18
CA PRO A 44 6.65 -5.48 -8.53
C PRO A 44 5.72 -6.16 -9.56
N LEU A 45 5.45 -7.45 -9.33
CA LEU A 45 4.49 -8.24 -10.10
C LEU A 45 3.27 -8.56 -9.23
N TYR A 46 2.06 -8.47 -9.80
CA TYR A 46 0.85 -8.81 -9.06
C TYR A 46 0.88 -10.25 -8.54
N ALA A 47 0.59 -10.44 -7.27
CA ALA A 47 0.56 -11.76 -6.62
C ALA A 47 -0.34 -12.79 -7.31
N THR A 48 -1.31 -12.31 -8.09
CA THR A 48 -2.28 -13.11 -8.87
C THR A 48 -1.91 -13.27 -10.35
N SER A 49 -0.74 -12.77 -10.78
CA SER A 49 -0.29 -12.88 -12.17
C SER A 49 -0.20 -14.35 -12.59
N SER A 50 -0.68 -14.63 -13.80
CA SER A 50 -0.54 -15.93 -14.43
C SER A 50 0.91 -16.17 -14.89
N PRO A 51 1.32 -17.43 -15.11
CA PRO A 51 2.64 -17.72 -15.66
C PRO A 51 2.95 -16.96 -16.96
N ALA A 52 1.97 -16.80 -17.85
CA ALA A 52 2.16 -16.05 -19.10
C ALA A 52 2.45 -14.54 -18.86
N GLN A 53 1.76 -13.94 -17.87
CA GLN A 53 2.01 -12.55 -17.49
C GLN A 53 3.38 -12.36 -16.82
N ILE A 54 3.79 -13.34 -15.99
CA ILE A 54 5.13 -13.32 -15.37
C ILE A 54 6.21 -13.44 -16.46
N GLU A 55 6.05 -14.40 -17.37
CA GLU A 55 6.96 -14.64 -18.48
C GLU A 55 7.16 -13.38 -19.35
N TYR A 56 6.03 -12.71 -19.67
CA TYR A 56 6.05 -11.46 -20.42
C TYR A 56 6.89 -10.39 -19.71
N ILE A 57 6.59 -10.11 -18.43
CA ILE A 57 7.29 -9.06 -17.66
C ILE A 57 8.77 -9.43 -17.48
N VAL A 58 9.09 -10.69 -17.20
CA VAL A 58 10.46 -11.17 -17.02
C VAL A 58 11.28 -10.93 -18.29
N LYS A 59 10.70 -11.20 -19.47
CA LYS A 59 11.37 -10.97 -20.76
C LYS A 59 11.46 -9.50 -21.12
N ASP A 60 10.38 -8.75 -20.97
CA ASP A 60 10.30 -7.34 -21.34
C ASP A 60 11.23 -6.46 -20.48
N ALA A 61 11.33 -6.76 -19.20
CA ALA A 61 12.18 -6.03 -18.26
C ALA A 61 13.56 -6.69 -18.03
N ASP A 62 13.91 -7.74 -18.75
CA ASP A 62 15.19 -8.46 -18.61
C ASP A 62 15.50 -8.85 -17.14
N ILE A 63 14.55 -9.52 -16.49
CA ILE A 63 14.67 -9.93 -15.09
C ILE A 63 15.39 -11.28 -15.00
N HIS A 64 16.52 -11.31 -14.32
CA HIS A 64 17.29 -12.54 -14.08
C HIS A 64 17.04 -13.14 -12.69
N THR A 65 16.65 -12.31 -11.72
CA THR A 65 16.37 -12.69 -10.34
C THR A 65 14.96 -12.31 -9.96
N LEU A 66 14.16 -13.28 -9.48
CA LEU A 66 12.79 -13.06 -9.05
C LEU A 66 12.63 -13.45 -7.57
N PHE A 67 12.24 -12.48 -6.75
CA PHE A 67 11.82 -12.70 -5.37
C PHE A 67 10.36 -13.13 -5.35
N VAL A 68 10.04 -14.23 -4.70
CA VAL A 68 8.71 -14.85 -4.73
C VAL A 68 8.12 -15.04 -3.33
N GLY A 69 6.83 -14.80 -3.19
CA GLY A 69 6.12 -14.83 -1.90
C GLY A 69 5.88 -16.24 -1.37
N GLU A 70 4.68 -16.75 -1.58
CA GLU A 70 4.18 -18.01 -1.05
C GLU A 70 4.18 -19.12 -2.09
N GLN A 71 3.63 -20.29 -1.72
CA GLN A 71 3.62 -21.50 -2.55
C GLN A 71 3.06 -21.28 -3.96
N LEU A 72 1.99 -20.48 -4.10
CA LEU A 72 1.40 -20.20 -5.41
C LEU A 72 2.37 -19.44 -6.30
N GLN A 73 2.98 -18.39 -5.75
CA GLN A 73 3.95 -17.55 -6.48
C GLN A 73 5.18 -18.38 -6.87
N TYR A 74 5.70 -19.18 -5.95
CA TYR A 74 6.81 -20.08 -6.24
C TYR A 74 6.47 -21.06 -7.36
N ASN A 75 5.33 -21.73 -7.29
CA ASN A 75 4.93 -22.73 -8.29
C ASN A 75 4.81 -22.11 -9.69
N ASN A 76 4.26 -20.89 -9.78
CA ASN A 76 4.13 -20.17 -11.05
C ASN A 76 5.49 -19.70 -11.57
N ALA A 77 6.32 -19.11 -10.70
CA ALA A 77 7.66 -18.64 -11.05
C ALA A 77 8.58 -19.79 -11.49
N PHE A 78 8.54 -20.93 -10.81
CA PHE A 78 9.30 -22.11 -11.18
C PHE A 78 8.92 -22.63 -12.57
N LYS A 79 7.61 -22.66 -12.90
CA LYS A 79 7.14 -23.02 -14.26
C LYS A 79 7.72 -22.06 -15.32
N VAL A 80 7.70 -20.74 -15.03
CA VAL A 80 8.26 -19.74 -15.96
C VAL A 80 9.77 -19.90 -16.11
N GLN A 81 10.49 -20.19 -15.03
CA GLN A 81 11.93 -20.42 -15.05
C GLN A 81 12.32 -21.57 -15.99
N GLN A 82 11.51 -22.65 -16.05
CA GLN A 82 11.80 -23.79 -16.91
C GLN A 82 11.72 -23.45 -18.42
N ILE A 83 10.99 -22.40 -18.80
CA ILE A 83 10.76 -22.00 -20.20
C ILE A 83 11.41 -20.66 -20.56
N THR A 84 12.02 -19.99 -19.59
CA THR A 84 12.63 -18.66 -19.76
C THR A 84 14.08 -18.70 -19.28
N PRO A 85 15.06 -19.03 -20.17
CA PRO A 85 16.46 -19.21 -19.78
C PRO A 85 17.10 -18.01 -19.09
N GLY A 86 16.60 -16.79 -19.35
CA GLY A 86 17.07 -15.56 -18.69
C GLY A 86 16.71 -15.50 -17.19
N LEU A 87 15.62 -16.13 -16.77
CA LEU A 87 15.26 -16.19 -15.34
C LEU A 87 16.06 -17.29 -14.63
N THR A 88 17.18 -16.92 -14.06
CA THR A 88 18.14 -17.89 -13.53
C THR A 88 17.98 -18.16 -12.03
N ARG A 89 17.34 -17.28 -11.27
CA ARG A 89 17.35 -17.30 -9.81
C ARG A 89 15.98 -16.99 -9.22
N LEU A 90 15.49 -17.83 -8.28
CA LEU A 90 14.32 -17.53 -7.46
C LEU A 90 14.75 -17.42 -6.00
N ILE A 91 14.26 -16.37 -5.30
CA ILE A 91 14.51 -16.15 -3.87
C ILE A 91 13.15 -16.16 -3.17
N ILE A 92 12.92 -17.13 -2.29
CA ILE A 92 11.62 -17.46 -1.71
C ILE A 92 11.46 -16.80 -0.35
N PHE A 93 10.47 -15.93 -0.18
CA PHE A 93 10.22 -15.21 1.06
C PHE A 93 9.71 -16.12 2.19
N ASP A 94 8.72 -16.96 1.89
CA ASP A 94 8.09 -17.81 2.89
C ASP A 94 8.84 -19.13 3.04
N SER A 95 9.44 -19.37 4.19
CA SER A 95 10.15 -20.61 4.51
C SER A 95 9.25 -21.85 4.57
N ALA A 96 7.92 -21.68 4.63
CA ALA A 96 6.95 -22.78 4.56
C ALA A 96 6.74 -23.31 3.14
N VAL A 97 7.22 -22.62 2.11
CA VAL A 97 7.16 -23.07 0.71
C VAL A 97 7.92 -24.38 0.55
N LYS A 98 7.27 -25.34 -0.08
CA LYS A 98 7.88 -26.62 -0.47
C LYS A 98 8.42 -26.49 -1.89
N MET A 99 9.75 -26.44 -2.01
CA MET A 99 10.41 -26.41 -3.32
C MET A 99 10.22 -27.71 -4.08
N ASN A 100 10.13 -27.62 -5.41
CA ASN A 100 10.12 -28.79 -6.29
C ASN A 100 11.46 -29.55 -6.12
N PRO A 101 11.45 -30.89 -6.01
CA PRO A 101 12.71 -31.66 -5.90
C PRO A 101 13.68 -31.49 -7.07
N GLU A 102 13.19 -31.08 -8.23
CA GLU A 102 14.00 -30.79 -9.43
C GLU A 102 14.63 -29.40 -9.40
N ASP A 103 14.15 -28.51 -8.53
CA ASP A 103 14.68 -27.17 -8.38
C ASP A 103 16.03 -27.19 -7.66
N LYS A 104 17.09 -26.76 -8.36
CA LYS A 104 18.46 -26.73 -7.84
C LYS A 104 19.00 -25.30 -7.73
N THR A 105 18.21 -24.31 -8.09
CA THR A 105 18.67 -22.90 -8.24
C THR A 105 17.99 -21.95 -7.27
N SER A 106 16.82 -22.29 -6.76
CA SER A 106 16.08 -21.47 -5.81
C SER A 106 16.65 -21.56 -4.41
N ILE A 107 16.58 -20.45 -3.66
CA ILE A 107 16.99 -20.37 -2.26
C ILE A 107 15.94 -19.67 -1.42
N TYR A 108 15.89 -19.95 -0.12
CA TYR A 108 15.04 -19.20 0.80
C TYR A 108 15.68 -17.84 1.15
N PHE A 109 14.84 -16.86 1.42
CA PHE A 109 15.24 -15.49 1.76
C PHE A 109 16.16 -15.44 2.99
N ASP A 110 15.93 -16.26 4.00
CA ASP A 110 16.80 -16.36 5.19
C ASP A 110 18.21 -16.84 4.83
N TYR A 111 18.33 -17.73 3.85
CA TYR A 111 19.64 -18.15 3.35
C TYR A 111 20.29 -17.03 2.54
N PHE A 112 19.51 -16.37 1.65
CA PHE A 112 19.97 -15.22 0.89
C PHE A 112 20.51 -14.11 1.81
N LEU A 113 19.82 -13.77 2.90
CA LEU A 113 20.28 -12.77 3.86
C LEU A 113 21.63 -13.16 4.53
N ARG A 114 21.84 -14.45 4.78
CA ARG A 114 23.12 -14.91 5.35
C ARG A 114 24.31 -14.66 4.44
N LEU A 115 24.12 -14.60 3.12
CA LEU A 115 25.21 -14.26 2.19
C LEU A 115 25.74 -12.85 2.43
N GLY A 116 24.87 -11.90 2.78
CA GLY A 116 25.25 -10.53 3.09
C GLY A 116 25.89 -10.33 4.47
N ASN A 117 25.81 -11.34 5.35
CA ASN A 117 26.34 -11.24 6.71
C ASN A 117 27.85 -11.51 6.73
N ASN A 118 28.61 -10.73 5.96
CA ASN A 118 30.07 -10.78 5.96
C ASN A 118 30.65 -9.36 5.86
N ALA A 119 31.86 -9.17 6.43
CA ALA A 119 32.50 -7.86 6.48
C ALA A 119 32.90 -7.30 5.09
N GLN A 120 32.92 -8.12 4.07
CA GLN A 120 33.30 -7.72 2.70
C GLN A 120 32.10 -7.16 1.92
N ALA A 121 30.87 -7.59 2.24
CA ALA A 121 29.65 -7.19 1.56
C ALA A 121 29.24 -5.73 1.83
N GLU A 122 29.63 -5.15 2.97
CA GLU A 122 29.26 -3.78 3.35
C GLU A 122 29.93 -2.71 2.48
N ALA A 123 31.22 -2.88 2.14
CA ALA A 123 32.00 -1.87 1.43
C ALA A 123 31.45 -1.56 0.02
N PRO A 124 31.13 -2.54 -0.86
CA PRO A 124 30.50 -2.27 -2.14
C PRO A 124 29.18 -1.53 -2.05
N VAL A 125 28.33 -1.89 -1.07
CA VAL A 125 27.02 -1.23 -0.87
C VAL A 125 27.20 0.23 -0.46
N LYS A 126 28.13 0.54 0.45
CA LYS A 126 28.45 1.92 0.84
C LYS A 126 28.92 2.78 -0.33
N VAL A 127 29.71 2.20 -1.23
CA VAL A 127 30.14 2.90 -2.47
C VAL A 127 28.93 3.17 -3.35
N ARG A 128 28.10 2.16 -3.63
CA ARG A 128 26.88 2.31 -4.43
C ARG A 128 25.93 3.35 -3.85
N MET A 129 25.71 3.34 -2.54
CA MET A 129 24.88 4.35 -1.87
C MET A 129 25.44 5.77 -2.02
N LYS A 130 26.76 5.95 -1.98
CA LYS A 130 27.40 7.26 -2.16
C LYS A 130 27.29 7.78 -3.58
N GLU A 131 27.27 6.88 -4.56
CA GLU A 131 27.16 7.19 -5.99
C GLU A 131 25.71 7.25 -6.48
N ALA A 132 24.72 6.96 -5.60
CA ALA A 132 23.32 6.97 -5.96
C ALA A 132 22.88 8.37 -6.44
N SER A 133 22.07 8.38 -7.49
CA SER A 133 21.50 9.58 -8.10
C SER A 133 19.98 9.59 -8.00
N GLU A 134 19.40 10.78 -7.92
CA GLU A 134 17.95 10.94 -8.09
C GLU A 134 17.48 10.54 -9.50
N ASP A 135 18.40 10.49 -10.49
CA ASP A 135 18.14 10.04 -11.86
C ASP A 135 18.22 8.51 -12.04
N ASP A 136 18.67 7.76 -11.03
CA ASP A 136 18.58 6.31 -11.05
C ASP A 136 17.12 5.87 -11.12
N LEU A 137 16.83 4.80 -11.87
CA LEU A 137 15.52 4.17 -11.85
C LEU A 137 15.23 3.60 -10.45
N ALA A 138 14.09 3.97 -9.88
CA ALA A 138 13.62 3.44 -8.62
C ALA A 138 12.76 2.18 -8.81
N THR A 139 11.95 2.13 -9.87
CA THR A 139 11.08 0.98 -10.15
C THR A 139 10.49 1.09 -11.55
N ILE A 140 10.03 -0.04 -12.08
CA ILE A 140 9.19 -0.11 -13.28
C ILE A 140 7.83 -0.64 -12.87
N MET A 141 6.76 0.14 -13.11
CA MET A 141 5.40 -0.22 -12.73
C MET A 141 4.61 -0.69 -13.95
N TYR A 142 4.32 -1.99 -14.02
CA TYR A 142 3.51 -2.54 -15.11
C TYR A 142 2.03 -2.26 -14.88
N THR A 143 1.40 -1.60 -15.85
CA THR A 143 -0.04 -1.30 -15.82
C THR A 143 -0.73 -2.00 -17.00
N SER A 144 -1.97 -2.46 -16.77
CA SER A 144 -2.83 -2.93 -17.85
C SER A 144 -3.25 -1.72 -18.69
N GLY A 145 -2.52 -1.47 -19.79
CA GLY A 145 -2.89 -0.44 -20.76
C GLY A 145 -4.18 -0.80 -21.51
N THR A 146 -4.61 0.08 -22.41
CA THR A 146 -5.71 -0.17 -23.36
C THR A 146 -5.36 -1.24 -24.41
N THR A 147 -4.13 -1.70 -24.45
CA THR A 147 -3.60 -2.79 -25.30
C THR A 147 -3.54 -4.11 -24.53
N ALA A 148 -3.46 -5.24 -25.26
CA ALA A 148 -3.50 -6.57 -24.65
C ALA A 148 -2.32 -6.86 -23.72
N GLU A 149 -1.17 -6.19 -23.91
CA GLU A 149 0.05 -6.40 -23.12
C GLU A 149 0.29 -5.24 -22.14
N PRO A 150 0.71 -5.54 -20.87
CA PRO A 150 1.04 -4.51 -19.89
C PRO A 150 2.23 -3.66 -20.36
N LYS A 151 2.21 -2.37 -20.02
CA LYS A 151 3.32 -1.44 -20.29
C LYS A 151 4.02 -1.07 -19.00
N GLY A 152 5.36 -1.07 -19.03
CA GLY A 152 6.21 -0.68 -17.91
C GLY A 152 6.42 0.84 -17.86
N GLY A 153 5.82 1.49 -16.86
CA GLY A 153 6.08 2.90 -16.55
C GLY A 153 7.38 3.03 -15.75
N LEU A 154 8.34 3.77 -16.26
CA LEU A 154 9.64 4.02 -15.63
C LEU A 154 9.50 5.14 -14.60
N LEU A 155 9.86 4.88 -13.34
CA LEU A 155 9.86 5.87 -12.26
C LEU A 155 11.27 5.99 -11.68
N HIS A 156 11.82 7.20 -11.69
CA HIS A 156 13.10 7.55 -11.10
C HIS A 156 12.98 7.88 -9.61
N HIS A 157 14.08 7.86 -8.88
CA HIS A 157 14.09 8.30 -7.48
C HIS A 157 13.63 9.75 -7.33
N SER A 158 13.95 10.63 -8.28
CA SER A 158 13.49 12.03 -8.30
C SER A 158 11.96 12.15 -8.27
N ASN A 159 11.23 11.25 -8.95
CA ASN A 159 9.76 11.24 -8.93
C ASN A 159 9.22 10.98 -7.51
N PHE A 160 9.77 9.98 -6.81
CA PHE A 160 9.40 9.68 -5.43
C PHE A 160 9.80 10.81 -4.48
N MET A 161 11.03 11.34 -4.58
CA MET A 161 11.50 12.43 -3.72
C MET A 161 10.64 13.68 -3.86
N GLN A 162 10.26 14.05 -5.10
CA GLN A 162 9.37 15.18 -5.34
C GLN A 162 7.97 14.92 -4.75
N SER A 163 7.42 13.71 -4.95
CA SER A 163 6.14 13.31 -4.36
C SER A 163 6.18 13.39 -2.82
N MET A 164 7.24 12.93 -2.18
CA MET A 164 7.40 13.00 -0.73
C MET A 164 7.45 14.44 -0.21
N ARG A 165 8.20 15.32 -0.87
CA ARG A 165 8.27 16.76 -0.51
C ARG A 165 6.91 17.45 -0.62
N ILE A 166 6.14 17.13 -1.67
CA ILE A 166 4.78 17.67 -1.84
C ILE A 166 3.84 17.15 -0.75
N HIS A 167 3.88 15.84 -0.47
CA HIS A 167 3.04 15.25 0.56
C HIS A 167 3.40 15.76 1.96
N GLU A 168 4.69 15.93 2.27
CA GLU A 168 5.14 16.52 3.53
C GLU A 168 4.56 17.93 3.74
N ALA A 169 4.61 18.77 2.71
CA ALA A 169 4.06 20.12 2.76
C ALA A 169 2.53 20.15 2.87
N ARG A 170 1.84 19.15 2.32
CA ARG A 170 0.37 19.08 2.26
C ARG A 170 -0.27 18.27 3.38
N LEU A 171 0.49 17.40 4.03
CA LEU A 171 0.06 16.50 5.10
C LEU A 171 0.96 16.65 6.34
N PRO A 172 1.11 17.88 6.88
CA PRO A 172 1.99 18.12 8.02
C PRO A 172 1.55 17.36 9.28
N GLU A 173 0.26 16.95 9.34
CA GLU A 173 -0.31 16.15 10.43
C GLU A 173 0.22 14.72 10.49
N VAL A 174 0.83 14.19 9.41
CA VAL A 174 1.42 12.84 9.40
C VAL A 174 2.78 12.87 10.08
N THR A 175 2.94 12.07 11.13
CA THR A 175 4.13 12.06 12.00
C THR A 175 4.58 10.63 12.34
N ASP A 176 5.73 10.50 12.97
CA ASP A 176 6.30 9.25 13.48
C ASP A 176 5.47 8.56 14.58
N LYS A 177 4.47 9.27 15.13
CA LYS A 177 3.51 8.72 16.10
C LYS A 177 2.36 7.94 15.45
N ASP A 178 2.26 8.02 14.14
CA ASP A 178 1.19 7.39 13.38
C ASP A 178 1.48 5.93 13.06
N THR A 179 0.40 5.19 12.77
CA THR A 179 0.47 3.82 12.27
C THR A 179 -0.36 3.74 10.99
N SER A 180 0.26 3.37 9.88
CA SER A 180 -0.43 3.16 8.61
C SER A 180 -0.68 1.68 8.35
N MET A 181 -1.91 1.35 7.98
CA MET A 181 -2.25 0.02 7.48
C MET A 181 -1.91 -0.08 6.00
N CYS A 182 -0.99 -0.97 5.64
CA CYS A 182 -0.69 -1.34 4.27
C CYS A 182 -1.51 -2.59 3.89
N PHE A 183 -2.57 -2.42 3.11
CA PHE A 183 -3.43 -3.53 2.69
C PHE A 183 -3.75 -3.55 1.19
N LEU A 184 -3.66 -2.44 0.49
CA LEU A 184 -3.69 -2.44 -0.97
C LEU A 184 -2.40 -3.09 -1.49
N PRO A 185 -2.41 -3.69 -2.68
CA PRO A 185 -1.20 -4.33 -3.21
C PRO A 185 -0.04 -3.32 -3.36
N LEU A 186 1.14 -3.67 -2.84
CA LEU A 186 2.39 -2.91 -3.03
C LEU A 186 2.84 -2.85 -4.50
N THR A 187 2.22 -3.67 -5.36
CA THR A 187 2.35 -3.61 -6.81
C THR A 187 1.59 -2.45 -7.45
N HIS A 188 0.72 -1.79 -6.69
CA HIS A 188 0.03 -0.58 -7.10
C HIS A 188 0.77 0.66 -6.62
N ILE A 189 0.97 1.63 -7.51
CA ILE A 189 1.72 2.86 -7.19
C ILE A 189 1.12 3.61 -6.00
N PHE A 190 -0.20 3.60 -5.83
CA PHE A 190 -0.86 4.31 -4.74
C PHE A 190 -0.41 3.80 -3.37
N GLU A 191 -0.37 2.48 -3.16
CA GLU A 191 0.13 1.91 -1.91
C GLU A 191 1.65 2.05 -1.80
N LYS A 192 2.38 1.78 -2.90
CA LYS A 192 3.86 1.85 -2.92
C LYS A 192 4.36 3.25 -2.57
N ALA A 193 3.82 4.28 -3.20
CA ALA A 193 4.18 5.67 -2.93
C ALA A 193 3.74 6.13 -1.53
N TRP A 194 2.56 5.69 -1.07
CA TRP A 194 2.07 5.98 0.27
C TRP A 194 2.95 5.36 1.35
N VAL A 195 3.32 4.09 1.22
CA VAL A 195 4.23 3.41 2.15
C VAL A 195 5.60 4.07 2.15
N ALA A 196 6.12 4.44 0.98
CA ALA A 196 7.38 5.18 0.89
C ALA A 196 7.31 6.54 1.62
N PHE A 197 6.21 7.31 1.46
CA PHE A 197 5.96 8.54 2.20
C PHE A 197 5.85 8.28 3.71
N CYS A 198 5.12 7.28 4.12
CA CYS A 198 5.00 6.90 5.53
C CYS A 198 6.35 6.57 6.15
N ILE A 199 7.20 5.79 5.48
CA ILE A 199 8.55 5.46 5.94
C ILE A 199 9.42 6.72 6.00
N TYR A 200 9.34 7.60 4.99
CA TYR A 200 10.03 8.89 5.00
C TYR A 200 9.65 9.76 6.22
N ARG A 201 8.40 9.69 6.67
CA ARG A 201 7.90 10.38 7.88
C ARG A 201 8.12 9.62 9.19
N GLY A 202 8.76 8.44 9.17
CA GLY A 202 8.96 7.61 10.35
C GLY A 202 7.71 6.90 10.86
N VAL A 203 6.64 6.83 10.06
CA VAL A 203 5.37 6.18 10.41
C VAL A 203 5.55 4.67 10.50
N LYS A 204 4.94 4.04 11.51
CA LYS A 204 4.88 2.59 11.62
C LYS A 204 3.98 2.00 10.54
N ILE A 205 4.48 1.01 9.79
CA ILE A 205 3.72 0.27 8.79
C ILE A 205 3.23 -1.05 9.37
N ALA A 206 1.91 -1.25 9.40
CA ALA A 206 1.27 -2.52 9.70
C ALA A 206 0.86 -3.18 8.38
N ILE A 207 1.44 -4.34 8.07
CA ILE A 207 1.21 -5.02 6.80
C ILE A 207 0.10 -6.05 6.95
N ASN A 208 -0.98 -5.90 6.18
CA ASN A 208 -2.04 -6.88 6.03
C ASN A 208 -1.70 -7.80 4.84
N LYS A 209 -1.31 -9.02 5.16
CA LYS A 209 -0.84 -10.01 4.17
C LYS A 209 -1.96 -10.45 3.22
N ASP A 210 -3.15 -10.74 3.76
CA ASP A 210 -4.33 -11.12 2.98
C ASP A 210 -5.37 -9.98 2.97
N PRO A 211 -5.62 -9.32 1.82
CA PRO A 211 -6.62 -8.27 1.72
C PRO A 211 -8.03 -8.67 2.16
N LYS A 212 -8.35 -9.96 2.17
CA LYS A 212 -9.66 -10.46 2.62
C LYS A 212 -9.82 -10.35 4.15
N MET A 213 -8.70 -10.34 4.88
CA MET A 213 -8.67 -10.30 6.34
C MET A 213 -8.76 -8.87 6.90
N ILE A 214 -8.83 -7.84 6.06
CA ILE A 214 -8.77 -6.44 6.48
C ILE A 214 -9.81 -6.08 7.56
N GLN A 215 -11.02 -6.62 7.49
CA GLN A 215 -12.07 -6.37 8.48
C GLN A 215 -11.73 -6.91 9.87
N GLN A 216 -10.91 -7.96 9.95
CA GLN A 216 -10.44 -8.55 11.19
C GLN A 216 -9.18 -7.84 11.70
N THR A 217 -8.31 -7.47 10.78
CA THR A 217 -7.02 -6.83 11.10
C THR A 217 -7.19 -5.38 11.58
N LEU A 218 -8.16 -4.63 11.05
CA LEU A 218 -8.40 -3.23 11.46
C LEU A 218 -8.67 -3.09 12.97
N PRO A 219 -9.58 -3.89 13.60
CA PRO A 219 -9.81 -3.83 15.04
C PRO A 219 -8.65 -4.34 15.91
N GLU A 220 -7.63 -4.97 15.33
CA GLU A 220 -6.41 -5.38 16.05
C GLU A 220 -5.34 -4.28 16.02
N ILE A 221 -5.24 -3.55 14.90
CA ILE A 221 -4.19 -2.56 14.65
C ILE A 221 -4.60 -1.14 15.04
N HIS A 222 -5.89 -0.79 14.85
CA HIS A 222 -6.41 0.57 15.06
C HIS A 222 -5.56 1.64 14.35
N PRO A 223 -5.42 1.58 13.01
CA PRO A 223 -4.52 2.47 12.29
C PRO A 223 -4.99 3.93 12.37
N THR A 224 -4.03 4.85 12.37
CA THR A 224 -4.32 6.29 12.25
C THR A 224 -4.38 6.73 10.78
N LEU A 225 -3.72 5.98 9.90
CA LEU A 225 -3.60 6.25 8.47
C LEU A 225 -3.88 4.97 7.67
N MET A 226 -4.46 5.11 6.49
CA MET A 226 -4.66 3.98 5.56
C MET A 226 -5.06 4.49 4.18
N CYS A 227 -4.30 4.15 3.14
CA CYS A 227 -4.74 4.31 1.76
C CYS A 227 -5.91 3.39 1.45
N ASN A 228 -6.85 3.87 0.64
CA ASN A 228 -8.07 3.15 0.34
C ASN A 228 -8.52 3.30 -1.11
N VAL A 229 -9.38 2.39 -1.53
CA VAL A 229 -10.12 2.47 -2.77
C VAL A 229 -11.63 2.55 -2.50
N PRO A 230 -12.45 3.13 -3.39
CA PRO A 230 -13.90 3.25 -3.21
C PRO A 230 -14.58 1.95 -2.81
N ARG A 231 -14.21 0.83 -3.42
CA ARG A 231 -14.79 -0.49 -3.15
C ARG A 231 -14.65 -0.94 -1.68
N PHE A 232 -13.60 -0.50 -0.98
CA PHE A 232 -13.46 -0.77 0.45
C PHE A 232 -14.57 -0.05 1.23
N TRP A 233 -14.77 1.23 0.95
CA TRP A 233 -15.77 2.05 1.62
C TRP A 233 -17.21 1.66 1.27
N GLU A 234 -17.46 1.23 0.05
CA GLU A 234 -18.76 0.67 -0.36
C GLU A 234 -19.11 -0.56 0.49
N LYS A 235 -18.15 -1.47 0.70
CA LYS A 235 -18.36 -2.63 1.57
C LYS A 235 -18.60 -2.24 3.03
N VAL A 236 -17.85 -1.26 3.54
CA VAL A 236 -18.08 -0.71 4.89
C VAL A 236 -19.47 -0.11 5.00
N TYR A 237 -19.87 0.70 4.03
CA TYR A 237 -21.21 1.32 3.98
C TYR A 237 -22.32 0.27 4.00
N VAL A 238 -22.26 -0.70 3.09
CA VAL A 238 -23.27 -1.78 3.01
C VAL A 238 -23.32 -2.56 4.33
N GLY A 239 -22.21 -2.98 4.88
CA GLY A 239 -22.18 -3.74 6.13
C GLY A 239 -22.71 -2.94 7.33
N VAL A 240 -22.45 -1.64 7.39
CA VAL A 240 -23.02 -0.76 8.44
C VAL A 240 -24.53 -0.60 8.26
N GLN A 241 -25.00 -0.35 7.02
CA GLN A 241 -26.43 -0.22 6.75
C GLN A 241 -27.20 -1.50 7.09
N GLU A 242 -26.67 -2.67 6.75
CA GLU A 242 -27.25 -3.97 7.12
C GLU A 242 -27.35 -4.14 8.64
N LYS A 243 -26.29 -3.81 9.37
CA LYS A 243 -26.29 -3.87 10.86
C LYS A 243 -27.31 -2.93 11.45
N ILE A 244 -27.41 -1.69 10.97
CA ILE A 244 -28.41 -0.72 11.45
C ILE A 244 -29.82 -1.24 11.14
N ASN A 245 -30.06 -1.76 9.94
CA ASN A 245 -31.38 -2.25 9.54
C ASN A 245 -31.85 -3.46 10.34
N ASN A 246 -30.92 -4.32 10.73
CA ASN A 246 -31.19 -5.52 11.53
C ASN A 246 -31.19 -5.25 13.05
N SER A 247 -30.92 -4.01 13.48
CA SER A 247 -30.92 -3.64 14.90
C SER A 247 -32.33 -3.41 15.43
N PRO A 248 -32.59 -3.56 16.77
CA PRO A 248 -33.83 -3.19 17.38
C PRO A 248 -34.25 -1.76 17.05
N GLY A 249 -35.58 -1.51 16.94
CA GLY A 249 -36.12 -0.23 16.43
C GLY A 249 -35.58 1.02 17.14
N LEU A 250 -35.37 0.96 18.46
CA LEU A 250 -34.76 2.07 19.21
C LEU A 250 -33.32 2.36 18.77
N ILE A 251 -32.49 1.33 18.65
CA ILE A 251 -31.10 1.47 18.24
C ILE A 251 -31.03 2.01 16.79
N LYS A 252 -31.84 1.45 15.89
CA LYS A 252 -31.97 1.93 14.51
C LYS A 252 -32.36 3.41 14.47
N SER A 253 -33.32 3.83 15.32
CA SER A 253 -33.74 5.24 15.38
C SER A 253 -32.61 6.16 15.83
N ILE A 254 -31.86 5.76 16.89
CA ILE A 254 -30.71 6.53 17.41
C ILE A 254 -29.63 6.70 16.33
N PHE A 255 -29.26 5.62 15.63
CA PHE A 255 -28.28 5.70 14.56
C PHE A 255 -28.71 6.60 13.40
N ASN A 256 -29.95 6.44 12.94
CA ASN A 256 -30.50 7.26 11.86
C ASN A 256 -30.58 8.75 12.23
N ASP A 257 -30.92 9.06 13.48
CA ASP A 257 -30.97 10.44 13.96
C ASP A 257 -29.55 11.04 14.07
N ALA A 258 -28.59 10.29 14.58
CA ALA A 258 -27.18 10.70 14.62
C ALA A 258 -26.63 10.95 13.22
N ILE A 259 -26.89 10.04 12.25
CA ILE A 259 -26.45 10.21 10.84
C ILE A 259 -27.05 11.48 10.23
N LYS A 260 -28.33 11.77 10.48
CA LYS A 260 -28.98 13.03 10.02
C LYS A 260 -28.30 14.25 10.62
N THR A 261 -28.01 14.20 11.94
CA THR A 261 -27.26 15.26 12.63
C THR A 261 -25.89 15.50 12.02
N GLY A 262 -25.13 14.42 11.81
CA GLY A 262 -23.80 14.51 11.21
C GLY A 262 -23.82 15.00 9.77
N ARG A 263 -24.82 14.55 8.98
CA ARG A 263 -25.03 15.04 7.62
C ARG A 263 -25.28 16.54 7.60
N LEU A 264 -26.21 17.02 8.41
CA LEU A 264 -26.52 18.45 8.50
C LEU A 264 -25.29 19.25 8.94
N TYR A 265 -24.60 18.82 10.01
CA TYR A 265 -23.44 19.52 10.58
C TYR A 265 -22.27 19.57 9.57
N ASN A 266 -21.86 18.43 8.99
CA ASN A 266 -20.69 18.38 8.13
C ASN A 266 -20.98 18.88 6.70
N LEU A 267 -22.09 18.45 6.06
CA LEU A 267 -22.32 18.77 4.64
C LEU A 267 -22.97 20.13 4.42
N GLU A 268 -23.86 20.56 5.31
CA GLU A 268 -24.58 21.82 5.11
C GLU A 268 -23.90 23.02 5.77
N TYR A 269 -23.09 22.79 6.82
CA TYR A 269 -22.42 23.89 7.52
C TYR A 269 -20.90 23.85 7.32
N LYS A 270 -20.20 22.79 7.81
CA LYS A 270 -18.72 22.76 7.79
C LYS A 270 -18.13 22.80 6.39
N ASN A 271 -18.65 21.96 5.48
CA ASN A 271 -18.13 21.93 4.09
C ASN A 271 -18.40 23.24 3.32
N LYS A 272 -19.40 24.00 3.75
CA LYS A 272 -19.72 25.33 3.18
C LYS A 272 -19.06 26.49 3.95
N SER A 273 -18.22 26.17 4.94
CA SER A 273 -17.58 27.18 5.85
C SER A 273 -18.61 28.09 6.53
N ILE A 274 -19.80 27.55 6.87
CA ILE A 274 -20.87 28.23 7.59
C ILE A 274 -20.81 27.81 9.06
N THR A 275 -20.95 28.75 9.98
CA THR A 275 -21.02 28.44 11.42
C THR A 275 -22.36 27.76 11.75
N PRO A 276 -22.36 26.54 12.30
CA PRO A 276 -23.57 25.85 12.68
C PRO A 276 -24.21 26.49 13.93
N PRO A 277 -25.56 26.35 14.10
CA PRO A 277 -26.20 26.71 15.35
C PRO A 277 -25.62 25.93 16.53
N LEU A 278 -25.51 26.57 17.69
CA LEU A 278 -24.93 25.95 18.91
C LEU A 278 -25.62 24.64 19.29
N SER A 279 -26.94 24.59 19.16
CA SER A 279 -27.74 23.38 19.46
C SER A 279 -27.35 22.20 18.54
N LEU A 280 -27.10 22.46 17.25
CA LEU A 280 -26.66 21.46 16.31
C LEU A 280 -25.22 21.01 16.61
N GLU A 281 -24.35 21.94 16.96
CA GLU A 281 -22.96 21.65 17.32
C GLU A 281 -22.89 20.77 18.58
N LEU A 282 -23.64 21.11 19.63
CA LEU A 282 -23.70 20.32 20.87
C LEU A 282 -24.23 18.90 20.60
N LYS A 283 -25.29 18.79 19.78
CA LYS A 283 -25.86 17.48 19.43
C LYS A 283 -24.86 16.66 18.61
N PHE A 284 -24.22 17.26 17.60
CA PHE A 284 -23.19 16.59 16.81
C PHE A 284 -22.01 16.11 17.68
N ASN A 285 -21.54 16.95 18.58
CA ASN A 285 -20.44 16.59 19.50
C ASN A 285 -20.82 15.42 20.40
N PHE A 286 -22.07 15.35 20.87
CA PHE A 286 -22.59 14.22 21.63
C PHE A 286 -22.64 12.95 20.76
N ASP A 287 -23.23 13.01 19.58
CA ASP A 287 -23.34 11.88 18.64
C ASP A 287 -21.96 11.38 18.22
N ASN A 288 -21.00 12.31 17.97
CA ASN A 288 -19.63 11.95 17.61
C ASN A 288 -18.87 11.23 18.74
N LYS A 289 -19.09 11.63 19.99
CA LYS A 289 -18.44 11.00 21.16
C LYS A 289 -19.10 9.68 21.57
N THR A 290 -20.33 9.43 21.15
CA THR A 290 -21.11 8.24 21.52
C THR A 290 -21.33 7.32 20.32
N VAL A 291 -22.29 7.63 19.47
CA VAL A 291 -22.72 6.77 18.35
C VAL A 291 -21.61 6.56 17.34
N PHE A 292 -20.96 7.63 16.87
CA PHE A 292 -19.90 7.52 15.86
C PHE A 292 -18.60 6.97 16.43
N ALA A 293 -18.28 7.26 17.70
CA ALA A 293 -17.14 6.65 18.37
C ALA A 293 -17.31 5.13 18.50
N MET A 294 -18.53 4.65 18.85
CA MET A 294 -18.84 3.23 18.88
C MET A 294 -18.73 2.58 17.50
N LEU A 295 -19.31 3.22 16.47
CA LEU A 295 -19.22 2.75 15.09
C LEU A 295 -17.75 2.63 14.64
N LYS A 296 -16.98 3.70 14.83
CA LYS A 296 -15.54 3.71 14.44
C LYS A 296 -14.74 2.64 15.20
N ARG A 297 -15.04 2.41 16.48
CA ARG A 297 -14.39 1.35 17.28
C ARG A 297 -14.70 -0.06 16.75
N VAL A 298 -15.95 -0.33 16.38
CA VAL A 298 -16.35 -1.62 15.78
C VAL A 298 -15.64 -1.85 14.45
N LEU A 299 -15.35 -0.78 13.69
CA LEU A 299 -14.62 -0.83 12.44
C LEU A 299 -13.10 -0.82 12.64
N GLY A 300 -12.58 -0.59 13.86
CA GLY A 300 -11.15 -0.40 14.12
C GLY A 300 -10.58 0.92 13.60
N LEU A 301 -11.43 1.93 13.39
CA LEU A 301 -11.08 3.22 12.76
C LEU A 301 -11.17 4.41 13.75
N GLU A 302 -11.35 4.18 15.04
CA GLU A 302 -11.54 5.24 16.04
C GLU A 302 -10.31 6.14 16.23
N ARG A 303 -9.11 5.66 15.87
CA ARG A 303 -7.87 6.44 15.89
C ARG A 303 -7.56 7.12 14.57
N GLY A 304 -8.43 6.95 13.58
CA GLY A 304 -8.20 7.46 12.21
C GLY A 304 -8.01 8.97 12.16
N LYS A 305 -6.93 9.40 11.52
CA LYS A 305 -6.57 10.80 11.25
C LYS A 305 -6.75 11.17 9.79
N LEU A 306 -6.38 10.24 8.91
CA LEU A 306 -6.38 10.47 7.47
C LEU A 306 -6.51 9.15 6.72
N PHE A 307 -7.53 9.08 5.87
CA PHE A 307 -7.76 7.94 4.97
C PHE A 307 -7.85 8.43 3.51
N PRO A 308 -6.71 8.52 2.79
CA PRO A 308 -6.71 8.85 1.37
C PRO A 308 -7.51 7.83 0.56
N VAL A 309 -8.34 8.30 -0.36
CA VAL A 309 -9.17 7.47 -1.26
C VAL A 309 -8.87 7.87 -2.70
N ALA A 310 -8.51 6.91 -3.54
CA ALA A 310 -8.23 7.14 -4.96
C ALA A 310 -8.46 5.89 -5.80
N GLY A 311 -8.18 5.98 -7.10
CA GLY A 311 -8.20 4.85 -8.05
C GLY A 311 -9.51 4.65 -8.81
N ALA A 312 -10.64 5.15 -8.29
CA ALA A 312 -11.93 5.15 -8.97
C ALA A 312 -12.85 6.21 -8.33
N PRO A 313 -13.95 6.62 -9.00
CA PRO A 313 -14.94 7.50 -8.39
C PRO A 313 -15.58 6.87 -7.14
N LEU A 314 -15.73 7.66 -6.08
CA LEU A 314 -16.51 7.29 -4.89
C LEU A 314 -17.96 7.76 -5.10
N SER A 315 -18.95 6.88 -4.86
CA SER A 315 -20.36 7.27 -5.00
C SER A 315 -20.76 8.34 -3.98
N ASP A 316 -21.64 9.26 -4.37
CA ASP A 316 -22.08 10.36 -3.52
C ASP A 316 -22.70 9.85 -2.21
N SER A 317 -23.50 8.78 -2.25
CA SER A 317 -24.12 8.20 -1.08
C SER A 317 -23.11 7.66 -0.06
N VAL A 318 -22.04 7.02 -0.53
CA VAL A 318 -20.95 6.52 0.35
C VAL A 318 -20.14 7.69 0.89
N ASN A 319 -19.80 8.66 0.06
CA ASN A 319 -19.07 9.87 0.48
C ASN A 319 -19.86 10.66 1.53
N GLU A 320 -21.14 10.94 1.29
CA GLU A 320 -22.02 11.62 2.24
C GLU A 320 -22.12 10.86 3.56
N PHE A 321 -22.26 9.53 3.51
CA PHE A 321 -22.30 8.70 4.73
C PHE A 321 -21.01 8.82 5.53
N LEU A 322 -19.84 8.64 4.89
CA LEU A 322 -18.56 8.69 5.59
C LEU A 322 -18.30 10.05 6.25
N GLN A 323 -18.64 11.14 5.54
CA GLN A 323 -18.57 12.49 6.10
C GLN A 323 -19.57 12.67 7.24
N SER A 324 -20.81 12.14 7.12
CA SER A 324 -21.83 12.24 8.16
C SER A 324 -21.39 11.57 9.47
N VAL A 325 -20.70 10.43 9.40
CA VAL A 325 -20.19 9.72 10.57
C VAL A 325 -18.78 10.16 10.98
N ASN A 326 -18.29 11.25 10.40
CA ASN A 326 -17.00 11.88 10.71
C ASN A 326 -15.81 10.91 10.56
N ILE A 327 -15.79 10.14 9.47
CA ILE A 327 -14.62 9.36 9.05
C ILE A 327 -13.72 10.26 8.17
N PRO A 328 -12.42 10.44 8.51
CA PRO A 328 -11.55 11.44 7.89
C PRO A 328 -11.02 10.96 6.53
N ILE A 329 -11.89 10.87 5.53
CA ILE A 329 -11.47 10.55 4.16
C ILE A 329 -10.96 11.81 3.44
N ARG A 330 -9.95 11.63 2.57
CA ARG A 330 -9.53 12.61 1.57
C ARG A 330 -9.49 11.97 0.20
N TYR A 331 -10.32 12.46 -0.68
CA TYR A 331 -10.38 11.95 -2.04
C TYR A 331 -9.29 12.58 -2.90
N GLY A 332 -8.58 11.74 -3.68
CA GLY A 332 -7.51 12.16 -4.56
C GLY A 332 -7.59 11.54 -5.95
N TYR A 333 -6.86 12.15 -6.87
CA TYR A 333 -6.67 11.66 -8.23
C TYR A 333 -5.18 11.51 -8.51
N GLY A 334 -4.82 10.42 -9.20
CA GLY A 334 -3.46 10.15 -9.63
C GLY A 334 -3.37 9.00 -10.60
N LEU A 335 -2.17 8.84 -11.16
CA LEU A 335 -1.81 7.83 -12.15
C LEU A 335 -0.49 7.15 -11.74
N SER A 336 -0.21 5.98 -12.31
CA SER A 336 1.10 5.33 -12.10
C SER A 336 2.24 6.20 -12.60
N GLU A 337 2.04 6.86 -13.74
CA GLU A 337 3.01 7.74 -14.40
C GLU A 337 3.26 9.06 -13.65
N THR A 338 2.41 9.40 -12.68
CA THR A 338 2.56 10.61 -11.86
C THR A 338 3.00 10.32 -10.43
N THR A 339 3.54 9.15 -10.18
CA THR A 339 3.97 8.67 -8.84
C THR A 339 2.84 8.80 -7.81
N ALA A 340 1.69 8.25 -8.15
CA ALA A 340 0.40 8.19 -7.46
C ALA A 340 -0.42 9.50 -7.52
N THR A 341 0.04 10.62 -6.93
CA THR A 341 -0.85 11.76 -6.65
C THR A 341 -0.63 12.92 -7.59
N VAL A 342 -1.67 13.29 -8.35
CA VAL A 342 -1.74 14.56 -9.10
C VAL A 342 -2.37 15.66 -8.24
N CYS A 343 -3.50 15.34 -7.62
CA CYS A 343 -4.20 16.26 -6.73
C CYS A 343 -5.04 15.51 -5.69
N PHE A 344 -5.36 16.18 -4.60
CA PHE A 344 -6.35 15.73 -3.62
C PHE A 344 -7.08 16.93 -3.02
N PHE A 345 -8.31 16.69 -2.55
CA PHE A 345 -9.08 17.72 -1.87
C PHE A 345 -8.39 18.13 -0.57
N PRO A 346 -8.40 19.43 -0.23
CA PRO A 346 -7.89 19.91 1.05
C PRO A 346 -8.68 19.28 2.21
N ALA A 347 -8.09 19.32 3.41
CA ALA A 347 -8.87 19.06 4.61
C ALA A 347 -10.01 20.07 4.66
N ILE A 348 -11.22 19.59 4.89
CA ILE A 348 -12.36 20.46 5.16
C ILE A 348 -12.11 21.03 6.57
N GLY A 349 -11.78 22.30 6.61
CA GLY A 349 -11.47 23.03 7.85
C GLY A 349 -12.69 23.40 8.65
#